data_d484c3c56a85d308c751ce65eeeb218f
#
_entry.id   d484c3c56a85d308c751ce65eeeb218f
#
_cell.length_a   1.000
_cell.length_b   1.000
_cell.length_c   1.000
_cell.angle_alpha   90.00
_cell.angle_beta   90.00
_cell.angle_gamma   90.00
#
_symmetry.space_group_name_H-M   'P 1'
#
loop_
_entity.id
_entity.type
_entity.pdbx_description
1 polymer ?
#
loop_
_entity_poly.entity_id
_entity_poly.type
_entity_poly.pdbx_seq_one_letter_code
_entity_poly.pdbx_strand_id
1 'polypeptide(L)'
;MSVHHPEPGSSRRHFLGLVGLGVAATTAGPLLAGCSEKPAGSGGAQQLDAVSGVLPTHKDLAGGIKPDIVGTRPVADGYTSYPATLVDAVTEKPGTSGKQVTAMTPAWGPAPPGVAQSAYLQAVNAELGTPVNFTIQDGITYADKLNAMFGARDVPELLCVPGWEVEKIPRFAEAIKVLFEDLTDHLKGDAVKAYPMLASFPSGAWREAVWNERLVSVPNPTDSPFPWVLFARQDLLDARGLALPTNLDDLLSVAKQVTDPARKVWAFDDVFAMIQMFHRVPASKQGWRLRSDGTPEFKYETPEFRQALEVMAKIYSDGLVHPDIVASKGADAKQLFAKNGAIIFKQDGTGMWQGAQAEHQKTNPKLNIQAVPVFSATGGDPLVWRADKPISYTFVKKGLGKDRVQELLRIINWCSAPLGSQEAQLRDFGVEGKHHTRSPNGPVKTDLAFKEIANQYFFISGRNPTIGPFPDTPRYVPDVLNYSNQMVKYLEKDPWDGVKLEMPAAYKANQVPTEDKFTDVLRGRRPLSDVDAIVNEWKANGGEEARKLLADSLPKAAK
;
A
#
# COMPACT_ATOMS: atom_id res chain seq x y z
N MET A 1 -16.77 0.14 -49.01
CA MET A 1 -17.60 -0.77 -48.23
C MET A 1 -17.63 -0.24 -46.79
N SER A 2 -18.79 0.29 -46.42
CA SER A 2 -19.05 0.93 -45.14
C SER A 2 -18.98 -0.06 -43.98
N VAL A 3 -18.22 0.26 -42.93
CA VAL A 3 -18.27 -0.41 -41.64
C VAL A 3 -18.95 0.50 -40.64
N HIS A 4 -20.10 0.06 -40.18
CA HIS A 4 -20.91 0.72 -39.14
C HIS A 4 -20.20 0.65 -37.77
N HIS A 5 -20.08 1.80 -37.12
CA HIS A 5 -19.83 1.92 -35.68
C HIS A 5 -21.17 1.90 -34.94
N PRO A 6 -21.31 1.20 -33.81
CA PRO A 6 -22.40 1.45 -32.87
C PRO A 6 -21.97 2.46 -31.81
N GLU A 7 -22.81 3.43 -31.60
CA GLU A 7 -22.71 4.45 -30.55
C GLU A 7 -22.93 3.89 -29.14
N PRO A 8 -22.32 4.50 -28.08
CA PRO A 8 -22.57 4.13 -26.70
C PRO A 8 -23.68 5.02 -26.13
N GLY A 9 -24.83 4.45 -25.89
CA GLY A 9 -25.92 5.10 -25.16
C GLY A 9 -26.54 4.16 -24.16
N SER A 10 -26.34 4.41 -22.86
CA SER A 10 -27.44 4.58 -21.93
C SER A 10 -26.98 4.58 -20.46
N SER A 11 -27.36 5.63 -19.81
CA SER A 11 -27.27 5.98 -18.41
C SER A 11 -27.83 4.90 -17.48
N ARG A 12 -27.05 4.49 -16.47
CA ARG A 12 -27.52 3.70 -15.33
C ARG A 12 -28.24 4.61 -14.33
N ARG A 13 -29.50 4.94 -14.61
CA ARG A 13 -30.48 5.42 -13.63
C ARG A 13 -31.80 4.85 -14.05
N HIS A 14 -32.28 3.80 -13.35
CA HIS A 14 -33.67 3.38 -13.13
C HIS A 14 -33.70 1.90 -12.75
N PHE A 15 -33.51 1.61 -11.48
CA PHE A 15 -34.02 0.38 -10.87
C PHE A 15 -34.19 0.58 -9.35
N LEU A 16 -35.21 1.37 -9.00
CA LEU A 16 -35.81 1.39 -7.67
C LEU A 16 -37.28 1.75 -7.87
N GLY A 17 -38.13 0.76 -7.75
CA GLY A 17 -39.57 0.94 -7.73
C GLY A 17 -40.29 -0.38 -7.62
N LEU A 18 -41.01 -0.55 -6.54
CA LEU A 18 -42.11 -1.48 -6.29
C LEU A 18 -41.80 -2.92 -5.84
N VAL A 19 -41.85 -3.12 -4.51
CA VAL A 19 -42.80 -4.08 -3.92
C VAL A 19 -43.27 -3.51 -2.58
N GLY A 20 -44.55 -3.25 -2.50
CA GLY A 20 -45.25 -2.76 -1.33
C GLY A 20 -45.93 -3.88 -0.54
N LEU A 21 -46.09 -3.58 0.74
CA LEU A 21 -47.15 -3.96 1.66
C LEU A 21 -47.64 -5.42 1.78
N GLY A 22 -47.42 -5.97 2.95
CA GLY A 22 -48.17 -7.08 3.53
C GLY A 22 -48.07 -7.07 5.04
N VAL A 23 -49.00 -6.43 5.71
CA VAL A 23 -49.21 -6.46 7.16
C VAL A 23 -49.93 -7.76 7.54
N ALA A 24 -49.40 -8.50 8.51
CA ALA A 24 -50.22 -9.36 9.37
C ALA A 24 -49.58 -9.53 10.74
N ALA A 25 -50.25 -9.04 11.74
CA ALA A 25 -49.96 -9.22 13.16
C ALA A 25 -50.47 -10.58 13.63
N THR A 26 -49.69 -11.26 14.53
CA THR A 26 -50.27 -12.06 15.64
C THR A 26 -49.23 -12.37 16.71
N THR A 27 -49.49 -11.88 17.92
CA THR A 27 -49.46 -12.43 19.27
C THR A 27 -48.22 -13.20 19.84
N ALA A 28 -47.67 -12.56 20.83
CA ALA A 28 -47.33 -12.94 22.23
C ALA A 28 -46.52 -14.20 22.58
N GLY A 29 -45.38 -13.96 23.20
CA GLY A 29 -44.83 -14.57 24.42
C GLY A 29 -43.70 -15.58 24.23
N PRO A 30 -42.88 -15.91 25.27
CA PRO A 30 -42.20 -15.07 26.21
C PRO A 30 -40.65 -15.27 26.24
N LEU A 31 -39.95 -14.30 26.77
CA LEU A 31 -38.66 -14.37 27.50
C LEU A 31 -37.65 -15.48 27.13
N LEU A 32 -36.69 -15.16 26.30
CA LEU A 32 -35.34 -15.68 26.41
C LEU A 32 -34.40 -14.52 26.76
N ALA A 33 -33.83 -14.64 27.96
CA ALA A 33 -32.76 -13.82 28.44
C ALA A 33 -31.58 -13.94 27.46
N GLY A 34 -31.45 -12.94 26.57
CA GLY A 34 -30.27 -12.74 25.76
C GLY A 34 -29.14 -12.32 26.68
N CYS A 35 -28.12 -13.17 26.83
CA CYS A 35 -26.83 -12.75 27.32
C CYS A 35 -26.38 -11.56 26.45
N SER A 36 -26.39 -10.37 27.03
CA SER A 36 -25.69 -9.22 26.48
C SER A 36 -24.20 -9.57 26.51
N GLU A 37 -23.65 -10.04 25.39
CA GLU A 37 -22.21 -9.97 25.19
C GLU A 37 -21.83 -8.50 25.33
N LYS A 38 -21.13 -8.18 26.42
CA LYS A 38 -20.40 -6.92 26.55
C LYS A 38 -19.55 -6.74 25.30
N PRO A 39 -19.53 -5.57 24.66
CA PRO A 39 -18.50 -5.28 23.67
C PRO A 39 -17.16 -5.52 24.35
N ALA A 40 -16.33 -6.38 23.79
CA ALA A 40 -14.99 -6.66 24.29
C ALA A 40 -14.13 -5.41 24.11
N GLY A 41 -14.24 -4.47 25.03
CA GLY A 41 -13.29 -3.40 25.25
C GLY A 41 -12.14 -3.95 26.09
N SER A 42 -11.32 -4.85 25.55
CA SER A 42 -10.03 -5.17 26.15
C SER A 42 -9.13 -3.95 25.93
N GLY A 43 -8.71 -3.31 27.04
CA GLY A 43 -7.86 -2.12 26.99
C GLY A 43 -6.61 -2.37 26.13
N GLY A 44 -6.12 -1.35 25.42
CA GLY A 44 -5.01 -1.43 24.45
C GLY A 44 -3.74 -2.12 24.99
N ALA A 45 -3.47 -2.05 26.30
CA ALA A 45 -2.35 -2.76 26.92
C ALA A 45 -2.52 -4.29 26.90
N GLN A 46 -3.72 -4.78 27.16
CA GLN A 46 -4.01 -6.23 27.17
C GLN A 46 -3.95 -6.82 25.75
N GLN A 47 -4.32 -6.04 24.73
CA GLN A 47 -4.19 -6.42 23.33
C GLN A 47 -2.72 -6.47 22.88
N LEU A 48 -1.86 -5.54 23.33
CA LEU A 48 -0.43 -5.54 23.00
C LEU A 48 0.31 -6.73 23.63
N ASP A 49 -0.03 -7.11 24.87
CA ASP A 49 0.55 -8.28 25.54
C ASP A 49 0.15 -9.59 24.81
N ALA A 50 -1.12 -9.72 24.41
CA ALA A 50 -1.61 -10.86 23.66
C ALA A 50 -0.92 -10.98 22.29
N VAL A 51 -0.75 -9.86 21.58
CA VAL A 51 -0.02 -9.79 20.31
C VAL A 51 1.43 -10.23 20.51
N SER A 52 2.13 -9.72 21.52
CA SER A 52 3.52 -10.06 21.79
C SER A 52 3.70 -11.57 22.06
N GLY A 53 2.70 -12.20 22.68
CA GLY A 53 2.70 -13.61 23.03
C GLY A 53 2.65 -14.58 21.84
N VAL A 54 2.28 -14.14 20.63
CA VAL A 54 2.16 -15.00 19.43
C VAL A 54 3.20 -14.68 18.34
N LEU A 55 4.08 -13.71 18.56
CA LEU A 55 5.06 -13.31 17.56
C LEU A 55 6.13 -14.36 17.30
N PRO A 56 6.61 -14.47 16.05
CA PRO A 56 7.81 -15.22 15.69
C PRO A 56 9.08 -14.66 16.33
N THR A 57 10.02 -15.54 16.68
CA THR A 57 11.37 -15.14 17.10
C THR A 57 12.16 -14.65 15.91
N HIS A 58 12.61 -13.39 15.95
CA HIS A 58 13.45 -12.84 14.88
C HIS A 58 14.83 -13.54 14.86
N LYS A 59 15.31 -13.84 13.67
CA LYS A 59 16.66 -14.38 13.44
C LYS A 59 17.22 -13.80 12.15
N ASP A 60 18.34 -13.10 12.25
CA ASP A 60 19.06 -12.61 11.08
C ASP A 60 19.49 -13.75 10.16
N LEU A 61 19.46 -13.51 8.85
CA LEU A 61 19.98 -14.44 7.87
C LEU A 61 21.50 -14.53 7.97
N ALA A 62 22.02 -15.74 8.08
CA ALA A 62 23.46 -15.98 8.04
C ALA A 62 24.00 -15.70 6.62
N GLY A 63 25.14 -15.01 6.53
CA GLY A 63 25.83 -14.77 5.26
C GLY A 63 25.21 -13.70 4.37
N GLY A 64 24.38 -12.81 4.94
CA GLY A 64 23.79 -11.67 4.23
C GLY A 64 24.84 -10.74 3.63
N ILE A 65 24.51 -10.13 2.49
CA ILE A 65 25.36 -9.14 1.82
C ILE A 65 25.41 -7.87 2.69
N LYS A 66 26.61 -7.32 2.87
CA LYS A 66 26.77 -6.06 3.58
C LYS A 66 26.21 -4.90 2.74
N PRO A 67 25.35 -4.03 3.31
CA PRO A 67 24.83 -2.88 2.58
C PRO A 67 25.93 -1.86 2.26
N ASP A 68 25.79 -1.20 1.10
CA ASP A 68 26.66 -0.09 0.72
C ASP A 68 26.27 1.19 1.45
N ILE A 69 24.96 1.38 1.70
CA ILE A 69 24.40 2.54 2.42
C ILE A 69 23.46 2.01 3.49
N VAL A 70 23.76 2.32 4.75
CA VAL A 70 22.93 1.92 5.89
C VAL A 70 21.73 2.86 6.00
N GLY A 71 20.52 2.29 6.07
CA GLY A 71 19.28 3.03 6.33
C GLY A 71 19.14 3.38 7.82
N THR A 72 18.67 4.60 8.10
CA THR A 72 18.27 4.98 9.46
C THR A 72 16.91 4.35 9.77
N ARG A 73 16.87 3.39 10.69
CA ARG A 73 15.63 2.63 10.98
C ARG A 73 14.43 3.55 11.24
N PRO A 74 13.23 3.27 10.66
CA PRO A 74 12.86 2.06 9.92
C PRO A 74 13.17 2.05 8.40
N VAL A 75 14.00 2.95 7.89
CA VAL A 75 14.44 2.93 6.49
C VAL A 75 15.26 1.66 6.21
N ALA A 76 14.98 1.01 5.09
CA ALA A 76 15.72 -0.17 4.64
C ALA A 76 17.16 0.17 4.21
N ASP A 77 18.05 -0.82 4.30
CA ASP A 77 19.42 -0.70 3.83
C ASP A 77 19.49 -0.70 2.29
N GLY A 78 20.48 0.02 1.74
CA GLY A 78 20.67 0.19 0.31
C GLY A 78 21.91 -0.53 -0.24
N TYR A 79 21.73 -1.08 -1.46
CA TYR A 79 22.76 -1.78 -2.21
C TYR A 79 22.90 -1.15 -3.60
N THR A 80 24.05 -0.59 -3.90
CA THR A 80 24.31 0.16 -5.14
C THR A 80 24.77 -0.73 -6.30
N SER A 81 25.19 -1.96 -5.99
CA SER A 81 25.60 -2.96 -6.98
C SER A 81 24.88 -4.29 -6.75
N TYR A 82 24.66 -5.01 -7.82
CA TYR A 82 24.11 -6.36 -7.74
C TYR A 82 25.25 -7.35 -7.41
N PRO A 83 25.03 -8.34 -6.53
CA PRO A 83 26.06 -9.31 -6.18
C PRO A 83 26.59 -10.06 -7.41
N ALA A 84 27.91 -10.13 -7.55
CA ALA A 84 28.55 -10.86 -8.65
C ALA A 84 28.37 -12.39 -8.52
N THR A 85 28.31 -12.88 -7.29
CA THR A 85 28.09 -14.29 -6.97
C THR A 85 26.78 -14.44 -6.22
N LEU A 86 25.94 -15.34 -6.70
CA LEU A 86 24.68 -15.68 -6.06
C LEU A 86 24.83 -16.95 -5.25
N VAL A 87 24.07 -17.05 -4.16
CA VAL A 87 24.00 -18.23 -3.31
C VAL A 87 22.60 -18.85 -3.39
N ASP A 88 22.50 -20.14 -3.11
CA ASP A 88 21.21 -20.78 -2.92
C ASP A 88 20.73 -20.47 -1.49
N ALA A 89 19.61 -19.77 -1.37
CA ALA A 89 19.00 -19.46 -0.08
C ALA A 89 18.15 -20.63 0.44
N VAL A 90 17.68 -21.48 -0.46
CA VAL A 90 16.87 -22.66 -0.15
C VAL A 90 17.47 -23.88 -0.82
N THR A 91 17.86 -24.88 -0.04
CA THR A 91 18.56 -26.08 -0.55
C THR A 91 17.63 -27.17 -1.04
N GLU A 92 16.36 -27.16 -0.61
CA GLU A 92 15.36 -28.17 -0.96
C GLU A 92 14.15 -27.53 -1.64
N LYS A 93 13.60 -28.19 -2.66
CA LYS A 93 12.38 -27.73 -3.32
C LYS A 93 11.23 -27.68 -2.32
N PRO A 94 10.52 -26.55 -2.19
CA PRO A 94 9.47 -26.37 -1.18
C PRO A 94 8.22 -27.23 -1.43
N GLY A 95 7.88 -27.52 -2.69
CA GLY A 95 6.74 -28.35 -3.08
C GLY A 95 7.03 -29.83 -2.92
N THR A 96 6.28 -30.50 -2.07
CA THR A 96 6.50 -31.93 -1.75
C THR A 96 5.33 -32.82 -2.13
N SER A 97 4.12 -32.25 -2.30
CA SER A 97 2.90 -33.02 -2.59
C SER A 97 2.66 -33.24 -4.08
N GLY A 98 3.32 -32.51 -4.96
CA GLY A 98 3.04 -32.46 -6.39
C GLY A 98 1.67 -31.87 -6.75
N LYS A 99 0.88 -31.43 -5.77
CA LYS A 99 -0.43 -30.83 -6.00
C LYS A 99 -0.30 -29.36 -6.38
N GLN A 100 -1.03 -28.96 -7.41
CA GLN A 100 -1.11 -27.54 -7.82
C GLN A 100 -1.55 -26.67 -6.64
N VAL A 101 -0.90 -25.48 -6.55
CA VAL A 101 -1.26 -24.42 -5.61
C VAL A 101 -2.10 -23.38 -6.35
N THR A 102 -3.20 -22.96 -5.75
CA THR A 102 -3.99 -21.82 -6.25
C THR A 102 -3.63 -20.56 -5.48
N ALA A 103 -3.37 -19.46 -6.21
CA ALA A 103 -3.03 -18.18 -5.61
C ALA A 103 -3.75 -17.01 -6.30
N MET A 104 -4.02 -15.92 -5.57
CA MET A 104 -4.55 -14.68 -6.16
C MET A 104 -3.75 -13.47 -5.68
N THR A 105 -3.38 -12.61 -6.64
CA THR A 105 -2.64 -11.36 -6.41
C THR A 105 -3.16 -10.24 -7.29
N PRO A 106 -2.97 -8.96 -6.91
CA PRO A 106 -3.26 -7.82 -7.78
C PRO A 106 -2.14 -7.60 -8.80
N ALA A 107 -2.48 -6.89 -9.90
CA ALA A 107 -1.53 -6.28 -10.81
C ALA A 107 -2.06 -4.94 -11.33
N TRP A 108 -1.14 -4.02 -11.63
CA TRP A 108 -1.44 -2.70 -12.22
C TRP A 108 -0.82 -2.63 -13.61
N GLY A 109 -1.55 -3.14 -14.60
CA GLY A 109 -1.12 -3.24 -15.98
C GLY A 109 -1.76 -4.43 -16.67
N PRO A 110 -1.35 -4.76 -17.91
CA PRO A 110 -1.85 -5.92 -18.64
C PRO A 110 -1.60 -7.20 -17.85
N ALA A 111 -2.60 -8.08 -17.81
CA ALA A 111 -2.45 -9.38 -17.18
C ALA A 111 -1.34 -10.20 -17.88
N PRO A 112 -0.38 -10.78 -17.13
CA PRO A 112 0.65 -11.61 -17.72
C PRO A 112 0.05 -12.91 -18.29
N PRO A 113 0.76 -13.57 -19.23
CA PRO A 113 0.32 -14.84 -19.78
C PRO A 113 0.28 -15.93 -18.70
N GLY A 114 -0.61 -16.91 -18.87
CA GLY A 114 -0.69 -18.06 -17.98
C GLY A 114 0.53 -18.99 -18.10
N VAL A 115 0.62 -20.00 -17.22
CA VAL A 115 1.78 -20.90 -17.09
C VAL A 115 2.19 -21.53 -18.43
N ALA A 116 1.25 -21.94 -19.27
CA ALA A 116 1.56 -22.59 -20.54
C ALA A 116 2.32 -21.69 -21.53
N GLN A 117 2.15 -20.37 -21.45
CA GLN A 117 2.76 -19.37 -22.33
C GLN A 117 3.83 -18.51 -21.64
N SER A 118 4.11 -18.75 -20.36
CA SER A 118 5.10 -17.99 -19.59
C SER A 118 6.31 -18.83 -19.24
N ALA A 119 7.44 -18.51 -19.86
CA ALA A 119 8.72 -19.14 -19.54
C ALA A 119 9.17 -18.80 -18.10
N TYR A 120 8.75 -17.64 -17.59
CA TYR A 120 8.98 -17.23 -16.21
C TYR A 120 8.26 -18.14 -15.22
N LEU A 121 6.94 -18.30 -15.38
CA LEU A 121 6.15 -19.14 -14.47
C LEU A 121 6.58 -20.61 -14.52
N GLN A 122 6.95 -21.10 -15.71
CA GLN A 122 7.48 -22.46 -15.87
C GLN A 122 8.79 -22.65 -15.09
N ALA A 123 9.71 -21.69 -15.20
CA ALA A 123 11.00 -21.75 -14.49
C ALA A 123 10.83 -21.68 -12.97
N VAL A 124 10.01 -20.74 -12.46
CA VAL A 124 9.76 -20.63 -11.02
C VAL A 124 9.06 -21.89 -10.48
N ASN A 125 8.06 -22.43 -11.21
CA ASN A 125 7.36 -23.65 -10.81
C ASN A 125 8.29 -24.88 -10.78
N ALA A 126 9.29 -24.93 -11.67
CA ALA A 126 10.29 -25.98 -11.66
C ALA A 126 11.19 -25.92 -10.42
N GLU A 127 11.59 -24.71 -10.00
CA GLU A 127 12.37 -24.52 -8.77
C GLU A 127 11.52 -24.77 -7.51
N LEU A 128 10.25 -24.37 -7.53
CA LEU A 128 9.32 -24.67 -6.43
C LEU A 128 9.00 -26.17 -6.28
N GLY A 129 9.16 -26.98 -7.34
CA GLY A 129 8.79 -28.40 -7.36
C GLY A 129 7.28 -28.63 -7.36
N THR A 130 6.47 -27.58 -7.54
CA THR A 130 5.01 -27.63 -7.63
C THR A 130 4.48 -26.50 -8.48
N PRO A 131 3.43 -26.74 -9.30
CA PRO A 131 2.82 -25.65 -10.08
C PRO A 131 2.03 -24.71 -9.16
N VAL A 132 2.29 -23.41 -9.30
CA VAL A 132 1.47 -22.34 -8.72
C VAL A 132 0.66 -21.70 -9.83
N ASN A 133 -0.66 -21.77 -9.71
CA ASN A 133 -1.60 -21.16 -10.66
C ASN A 133 -2.15 -19.87 -10.08
N PHE A 134 -1.81 -18.75 -10.71
CA PHE A 134 -2.23 -17.43 -10.28
C PHE A 134 -3.51 -16.98 -10.97
N THR A 135 -4.46 -16.49 -10.18
CA THR A 135 -5.51 -15.58 -10.63
C THR A 135 -5.03 -14.15 -10.42
N ILE A 136 -4.62 -13.48 -11.50
CA ILE A 136 -4.16 -12.10 -11.46
C ILE A 136 -5.37 -11.20 -11.67
N GLN A 137 -5.64 -10.27 -10.74
CA GLN A 137 -6.77 -9.35 -10.77
C GLN A 137 -6.29 -7.90 -10.93
N ASP A 138 -7.11 -7.08 -11.59
CA ASP A 138 -6.85 -5.65 -11.68
C ASP A 138 -6.75 -5.02 -10.29
N GLY A 139 -5.65 -4.31 -10.01
CA GLY A 139 -5.37 -3.71 -8.71
C GLY A 139 -6.30 -2.56 -8.34
N ILE A 140 -6.97 -1.92 -9.32
CA ILE A 140 -7.90 -0.81 -9.08
C ILE A 140 -9.23 -1.34 -8.53
N THR A 141 -9.69 -2.50 -9.03
CA THR A 141 -10.95 -3.13 -8.65
C THR A 141 -10.76 -4.32 -7.70
N TYR A 142 -9.56 -4.46 -7.12
CA TYR A 142 -9.19 -5.62 -6.31
C TYR A 142 -10.07 -5.80 -5.07
N ALA A 143 -10.43 -4.71 -4.39
CA ALA A 143 -11.31 -4.74 -3.22
C ALA A 143 -12.69 -5.33 -3.53
N ASP A 144 -13.28 -5.01 -4.70
CA ASP A 144 -14.57 -5.54 -5.12
C ASP A 144 -14.51 -7.06 -5.29
N LYS A 145 -13.40 -7.54 -5.87
CA LYS A 145 -13.16 -8.99 -6.03
C LYS A 145 -13.00 -9.69 -4.69
N LEU A 146 -12.23 -9.10 -3.75
CA LEU A 146 -12.10 -9.63 -2.39
C LEU A 146 -13.45 -9.72 -1.67
N ASN A 147 -14.25 -8.66 -1.73
CA ASN A 147 -15.58 -8.62 -1.14
C ASN A 147 -16.50 -9.71 -1.69
N ALA A 148 -16.49 -9.92 -3.00
CA ALA A 148 -17.28 -10.98 -3.65
C ALA A 148 -16.83 -12.38 -3.21
N MET A 149 -15.51 -12.63 -3.14
CA MET A 149 -14.95 -13.92 -2.72
C MET A 149 -15.25 -14.23 -1.25
N PHE A 150 -15.14 -13.24 -0.37
CA PHE A 150 -15.42 -13.40 1.06
C PHE A 150 -16.92 -13.67 1.28
N GLY A 151 -17.80 -12.98 0.52
CA GLY A 151 -19.24 -13.25 0.53
C GLY A 151 -19.58 -14.68 0.05
N ALA A 152 -18.92 -15.16 -0.99
CA ALA A 152 -19.07 -16.51 -1.52
C ALA A 152 -18.38 -17.59 -0.68
N ARG A 153 -17.49 -17.21 0.27
CA ARG A 153 -16.61 -18.10 1.03
C ARG A 153 -15.74 -19.00 0.16
N ASP A 154 -15.38 -18.52 -1.00
CA ASP A 154 -14.51 -19.23 -1.95
C ASP A 154 -13.21 -18.45 -2.16
N VAL A 155 -12.13 -18.94 -1.54
CA VAL A 155 -10.81 -18.33 -1.56
C VAL A 155 -9.76 -19.32 -2.06
N PRO A 156 -8.70 -18.86 -2.76
CA PRO A 156 -7.59 -19.72 -3.14
C PRO A 156 -6.76 -20.15 -1.93
N GLU A 157 -5.86 -21.10 -2.12
CA GLU A 157 -4.98 -21.58 -1.04
C GLU A 157 -4.05 -20.49 -0.53
N LEU A 158 -3.57 -19.60 -1.41
CA LEU A 158 -2.80 -18.39 -1.06
C LEU A 158 -3.52 -17.15 -1.57
N LEU A 159 -3.92 -16.28 -0.66
CA LEU A 159 -4.58 -15.02 -0.99
C LEU A 159 -3.74 -13.83 -0.54
N CYS A 160 -3.33 -13.00 -1.50
CA CYS A 160 -2.74 -11.70 -1.20
C CYS A 160 -3.85 -10.69 -0.89
N VAL A 161 -3.71 -9.97 0.22
CA VAL A 161 -4.53 -8.80 0.54
C VAL A 161 -3.60 -7.61 0.75
N PRO A 162 -3.60 -6.61 -0.15
CA PRO A 162 -2.82 -5.39 0.03
C PRO A 162 -3.19 -4.66 1.32
N GLY A 163 -2.20 -4.07 2.00
CA GLY A 163 -2.40 -3.41 3.28
C GLY A 163 -3.43 -2.28 3.25
N TRP A 164 -3.49 -1.55 2.12
CA TRP A 164 -4.45 -0.46 1.89
C TRP A 164 -5.88 -0.91 1.54
N GLU A 165 -6.09 -2.21 1.25
CA GLU A 165 -7.42 -2.76 0.99
C GLU A 165 -8.14 -3.24 2.25
N VAL A 166 -7.39 -3.56 3.32
CA VAL A 166 -7.91 -4.16 4.56
C VAL A 166 -9.11 -3.39 5.13
N GLU A 167 -9.03 -2.07 5.12
CA GLU A 167 -10.07 -1.22 5.71
C GLU A 167 -11.28 -1.00 4.82
N LYS A 168 -11.15 -1.29 3.52
CA LYS A 168 -12.26 -1.25 2.54
C LYS A 168 -13.12 -2.50 2.59
N ILE A 169 -12.69 -3.54 3.32
CA ILE A 169 -13.39 -4.81 3.43
C ILE A 169 -14.22 -4.82 4.72
N PRO A 170 -15.55 -4.85 4.61
CA PRO A 170 -16.42 -4.92 5.79
C PRO A 170 -16.20 -6.21 6.59
N ARG A 171 -16.18 -6.10 7.92
CA ARG A 171 -16.04 -7.23 8.84
C ARG A 171 -14.82 -8.12 8.52
N PHE A 172 -13.71 -7.49 8.16
CA PHE A 172 -12.51 -8.21 7.72
C PHE A 172 -11.99 -9.21 8.77
N ALA A 173 -11.95 -8.82 10.05
CA ALA A 173 -11.50 -9.67 11.15
C ALA A 173 -12.37 -10.94 11.33
N GLU A 174 -13.67 -10.85 11.05
CA GLU A 174 -14.58 -12.01 11.07
C GLU A 174 -14.35 -12.90 9.85
N ALA A 175 -14.19 -12.33 8.67
CA ALA A 175 -13.89 -13.07 7.45
C ALA A 175 -12.59 -13.86 7.59
N ILE A 176 -11.54 -13.26 8.16
CA ILE A 176 -10.27 -13.95 8.45
C ILE A 176 -10.50 -15.17 9.33
N LYS A 177 -11.21 -15.05 10.42
CA LYS A 177 -11.47 -16.15 11.37
C LYS A 177 -12.16 -17.34 10.72
N VAL A 178 -13.03 -17.09 9.74
CA VAL A 178 -13.82 -18.11 9.05
C VAL A 178 -13.06 -18.76 7.90
N LEU A 179 -12.34 -17.96 7.09
CA LEU A 179 -11.81 -18.37 5.79
C LEU A 179 -10.34 -18.82 5.82
N PHE A 180 -9.57 -18.34 6.79
CA PHE A 180 -8.12 -18.54 6.78
C PHE A 180 -7.60 -19.28 7.99
N GLU A 181 -6.44 -19.90 7.81
CA GLU A 181 -5.76 -20.73 8.79
C GLU A 181 -5.16 -19.88 9.91
N ASP A 182 -5.13 -20.44 11.11
CA ASP A 182 -4.37 -19.95 12.24
C ASP A 182 -2.93 -20.44 12.11
N LEU A 183 -2.02 -19.52 11.80
CA LEU A 183 -0.60 -19.84 11.61
C LEU A 183 0.22 -19.80 12.91
N THR A 184 -0.42 -19.52 14.05
CA THR A 184 0.26 -19.35 15.34
C THR A 184 1.14 -20.55 15.68
N ASP A 185 0.62 -21.77 15.62
CA ASP A 185 1.39 -22.97 15.95
C ASP A 185 2.51 -23.29 14.95
N HIS A 186 2.42 -22.75 13.73
CA HIS A 186 3.43 -22.92 12.69
C HIS A 186 4.58 -21.93 12.77
N LEU A 187 4.34 -20.72 13.33
CA LEU A 187 5.27 -19.59 13.23
C LEU A 187 5.63 -18.93 14.56
N LYS A 188 4.87 -19.15 15.63
CA LYS A 188 5.11 -18.55 16.95
C LYS A 188 6.48 -18.94 17.51
N GLY A 189 7.15 -17.96 18.11
CA GLY A 189 8.44 -18.21 18.79
C GLY A 189 9.43 -18.87 17.83
N ASP A 190 10.06 -19.93 18.28
CA ASP A 190 11.10 -20.64 17.52
C ASP A 190 10.56 -21.54 16.39
N ALA A 191 9.25 -21.77 16.30
CA ALA A 191 8.66 -22.53 15.20
C ALA A 191 8.94 -21.91 13.83
N VAL A 192 9.04 -20.57 13.76
CA VAL A 192 9.39 -19.84 12.52
C VAL A 192 10.78 -20.21 11.98
N LYS A 193 11.69 -20.74 12.80
CA LYS A 193 13.06 -21.11 12.37
C LYS A 193 13.07 -22.22 11.31
N ALA A 194 11.97 -22.97 11.15
CA ALA A 194 11.77 -23.90 10.03
C ALA A 194 11.65 -23.16 8.67
N TYR A 195 11.46 -21.84 8.70
CA TYR A 195 11.33 -20.96 7.55
C TYR A 195 12.31 -19.77 7.68
N PRO A 196 13.61 -19.97 7.38
CA PRO A 196 14.67 -19.00 7.72
C PRO A 196 14.44 -17.60 7.15
N MET A 197 13.87 -17.48 5.94
CA MET A 197 13.59 -16.18 5.32
C MET A 197 12.50 -15.45 6.09
N LEU A 198 11.45 -16.17 6.52
CA LEU A 198 10.36 -15.61 7.32
C LEU A 198 10.84 -15.22 8.73
N ALA A 199 11.75 -16.01 9.32
CA ALA A 199 12.34 -15.72 10.62
C ALA A 199 13.15 -14.40 10.63
N SER A 200 13.62 -13.98 9.47
CA SER A 200 14.41 -12.74 9.32
C SER A 200 13.57 -11.46 9.19
N PHE A 201 12.24 -11.58 9.11
CA PHE A 201 11.38 -10.41 8.99
C PHE A 201 11.38 -9.56 10.27
N PRO A 202 11.29 -8.23 10.15
CA PRO A 202 11.17 -7.35 11.30
C PRO A 202 9.97 -7.70 12.18
N SER A 203 10.16 -7.75 13.50
CA SER A 203 9.08 -8.07 14.45
C SER A 203 7.87 -7.12 14.34
N GLY A 204 8.10 -5.86 13.93
CA GLY A 204 7.02 -4.90 13.66
C GLY A 204 6.09 -5.34 12.53
N ALA A 205 6.63 -5.94 11.45
CA ALA A 205 5.82 -6.45 10.36
C ALA A 205 4.93 -7.63 10.81
N TRP A 206 5.47 -8.53 11.64
CA TRP A 206 4.71 -9.66 12.21
C TRP A 206 3.58 -9.19 13.13
N ARG A 207 3.78 -8.12 13.89
CA ARG A 207 2.74 -7.52 14.74
C ARG A 207 1.51 -7.13 13.92
N GLU A 208 1.72 -6.63 12.72
CA GLU A 208 0.65 -6.29 11.79
C GLU A 208 -0.08 -7.52 11.19
N ALA A 209 0.50 -8.71 11.27
CA ALA A 209 -0.10 -9.97 10.81
C ALA A 209 -0.98 -10.69 11.87
N VAL A 210 -1.14 -10.08 13.05
CA VAL A 210 -1.96 -10.62 14.15
C VAL A 210 -3.36 -10.04 14.12
N TRP A 211 -4.38 -10.89 14.09
CA TRP A 211 -5.80 -10.56 14.25
C TRP A 211 -6.44 -11.50 15.26
N ASN A 212 -7.31 -10.98 16.10
CA ASN A 212 -7.99 -11.79 17.12
C ASN A 212 -7.00 -12.61 17.98
N GLU A 213 -5.88 -11.99 18.37
CA GLU A 213 -4.80 -12.61 19.18
C GLU A 213 -4.14 -13.84 18.53
N ARG A 214 -4.24 -13.96 17.20
CA ARG A 214 -3.67 -15.06 16.41
C ARG A 214 -2.85 -14.53 15.24
N LEU A 215 -1.78 -15.23 14.93
CA LEU A 215 -1.01 -14.99 13.73
C LEU A 215 -1.71 -15.67 12.55
N VAL A 216 -2.30 -14.91 11.65
CA VAL A 216 -3.19 -15.44 10.59
C VAL A 216 -2.72 -15.17 9.17
N SER A 217 -1.58 -14.49 9.03
CA SER A 217 -1.00 -14.20 7.71
C SER A 217 0.51 -14.10 7.77
N VAL A 218 1.15 -14.16 6.61
CA VAL A 218 2.55 -13.77 6.44
C VAL A 218 2.58 -12.33 5.90
N PRO A 219 3.22 -11.39 6.58
CA PRO A 219 3.32 -10.01 6.12
C PRO A 219 4.34 -9.89 5.00
N ASN A 220 4.12 -8.97 4.06
CA ASN A 220 5.14 -8.47 3.14
C ASN A 220 5.61 -7.10 3.64
N PRO A 221 6.74 -7.01 4.35
CA PRO A 221 7.21 -5.76 4.94
C PRO A 221 7.45 -4.68 3.89
N THR A 222 7.18 -3.43 4.25
CA THR A 222 7.47 -2.30 3.36
C THR A 222 8.96 -1.96 3.33
N ASP A 223 9.48 -1.59 2.16
CA ASP A 223 10.84 -1.08 1.99
C ASP A 223 10.95 0.40 2.40
N SER A 224 9.82 1.10 2.49
CA SER A 224 9.74 2.52 2.78
C SER A 224 8.76 2.82 3.90
N PRO A 225 9.16 3.63 4.90
CA PRO A 225 8.24 4.08 5.94
C PRO A 225 7.33 5.24 5.49
N PHE A 226 7.40 5.69 4.22
CA PHE A 226 6.66 6.82 3.70
C PHE A 226 5.51 6.37 2.80
N PRO A 227 4.23 6.69 3.11
CA PRO A 227 3.10 6.33 2.26
C PRO A 227 3.08 7.15 0.96
N TRP A 228 3.49 8.41 1.03
CA TRP A 228 3.48 9.36 -0.07
C TRP A 228 4.77 10.17 -0.14
N VAL A 229 5.17 10.49 -1.37
CA VAL A 229 6.29 11.37 -1.70
C VAL A 229 5.83 12.28 -2.84
N LEU A 230 6.20 13.55 -2.81
CA LEU A 230 6.07 14.44 -3.95
C LEU A 230 7.32 14.30 -4.83
N PHE A 231 7.14 13.76 -6.02
CA PHE A 231 8.21 13.64 -7.01
C PHE A 231 8.19 14.82 -7.97
N ALA A 232 9.38 15.26 -8.36
CA ALA A 232 9.58 16.30 -9.36
C ALA A 232 10.35 15.76 -10.57
N ARG A 233 10.00 16.24 -11.77
CA ARG A 233 10.80 16.08 -12.99
C ARG A 233 11.95 17.08 -12.95
N GLN A 234 13.03 16.72 -12.23
CA GLN A 234 14.21 17.57 -12.04
C GLN A 234 14.84 17.95 -13.38
N ASP A 235 14.89 17.04 -14.34
CA ASP A 235 15.36 17.30 -15.69
C ASP A 235 14.59 18.44 -16.40
N LEU A 236 13.28 18.53 -16.16
CA LEU A 236 12.45 19.60 -16.73
C LEU A 236 12.53 20.92 -15.95
N LEU A 237 12.81 20.85 -14.65
CA LEU A 237 13.11 22.02 -13.82
C LEU A 237 14.48 22.59 -14.20
N ASP A 238 15.51 21.76 -14.30
CA ASP A 238 16.87 22.16 -14.70
C ASP A 238 16.88 22.84 -16.08
N ALA A 239 16.12 22.31 -17.04
CA ALA A 239 15.98 22.89 -18.36
C ALA A 239 15.36 24.30 -18.36
N ARG A 240 14.72 24.70 -17.24
CA ARG A 240 14.13 26.02 -17.02
C ARG A 240 14.91 26.88 -16.01
N GLY A 241 16.05 26.38 -15.51
CA GLY A 241 16.83 27.03 -14.45
C GLY A 241 16.11 27.11 -13.10
N LEU A 242 15.18 26.18 -12.83
CA LEU A 242 14.41 26.13 -11.59
C LEU A 242 14.98 25.07 -10.64
N ALA A 243 15.04 25.37 -9.35
CA ALA A 243 15.44 24.44 -8.31
C ALA A 243 14.22 23.67 -7.74
N LEU A 244 14.49 22.58 -7.01
CA LEU A 244 13.47 21.94 -6.18
C LEU A 244 12.94 22.93 -5.14
N PRO A 245 11.61 23.00 -4.93
CA PRO A 245 11.04 23.86 -3.91
C PRO A 245 11.42 23.41 -2.50
N THR A 246 11.65 24.36 -1.61
CA THR A 246 12.04 24.15 -0.21
C THR A 246 11.00 24.63 0.80
N ASN A 247 9.97 25.30 0.31
CA ASN A 247 8.81 25.76 1.07
C ASN A 247 7.58 25.87 0.18
N LEU A 248 6.42 26.18 0.76
CA LEU A 248 5.15 26.23 0.03
C LEU A 248 5.12 27.36 -1.01
N ASP A 249 5.67 28.53 -0.70
CA ASP A 249 5.69 29.68 -1.62
C ASP A 249 6.55 29.38 -2.85
N ASP A 250 7.71 28.75 -2.66
CA ASP A 250 8.56 28.26 -3.74
C ASP A 250 7.80 27.26 -4.61
N LEU A 251 7.13 26.27 -3.99
CA LEU A 251 6.36 25.27 -4.71
C LEU A 251 5.29 25.89 -5.60
N LEU A 252 4.50 26.82 -5.06
CA LEU A 252 3.44 27.50 -5.79
C LEU A 252 4.00 28.45 -6.87
N SER A 253 5.13 29.10 -6.61
CA SER A 253 5.83 29.94 -7.57
C SER A 253 6.34 29.13 -8.76
N VAL A 254 7.05 28.02 -8.48
CA VAL A 254 7.53 27.08 -9.52
C VAL A 254 6.35 26.49 -10.30
N ALA A 255 5.26 26.08 -9.60
CA ALA A 255 4.08 25.53 -10.23
C ALA A 255 3.46 26.47 -11.28
N LYS A 256 3.37 27.78 -10.97
CA LYS A 256 2.89 28.80 -11.92
C LYS A 256 3.83 28.97 -13.11
N GLN A 257 5.15 28.93 -12.90
CA GLN A 257 6.14 29.09 -13.94
C GLN A 257 6.19 27.90 -14.91
N VAL A 258 5.96 26.67 -14.43
CA VAL A 258 6.02 25.46 -15.26
C VAL A 258 4.70 25.16 -15.97
N THR A 259 3.58 25.70 -15.49
CA THR A 259 2.26 25.48 -16.12
C THR A 259 2.13 26.26 -17.40
N ASP A 260 1.99 25.55 -18.51
CA ASP A 260 1.81 26.10 -19.86
C ASP A 260 0.76 25.27 -20.61
N PRO A 261 -0.52 25.64 -20.53
CA PRO A 261 -1.60 24.92 -21.21
C PRO A 261 -1.45 24.88 -22.74
N ALA A 262 -0.80 25.89 -23.35
CA ALA A 262 -0.55 25.92 -24.79
C ALA A 262 0.41 24.79 -25.20
N ARG A 263 1.36 24.45 -24.35
CA ARG A 263 2.28 23.31 -24.52
C ARG A 263 1.79 22.02 -23.89
N LYS A 264 0.60 22.00 -23.34
CA LYS A 264 0.00 20.84 -22.62
C LYS A 264 0.85 20.40 -21.44
N VAL A 265 1.36 21.33 -20.65
CA VAL A 265 2.14 21.08 -19.43
C VAL A 265 1.43 21.72 -18.24
N TRP A 266 1.30 20.97 -17.16
CA TRP A 266 0.75 21.43 -15.89
C TRP A 266 1.68 21.07 -14.74
N ALA A 267 1.56 21.84 -13.66
CA ALA A 267 2.40 21.60 -12.48
C ALA A 267 2.08 20.25 -11.83
N PHE A 268 0.81 19.93 -11.60
CA PHE A 268 0.41 18.88 -10.69
C PHE A 268 -0.53 17.83 -11.28
N ASP A 269 -0.45 16.61 -10.72
CA ASP A 269 -1.58 15.72 -10.59
C ASP A 269 -2.41 16.09 -9.33
N ASP A 270 -3.14 15.12 -8.71
CA ASP A 270 -3.76 15.36 -7.39
C ASP A 270 -2.69 15.22 -6.30
N VAL A 271 -2.28 16.33 -5.72
CA VAL A 271 -1.23 16.41 -4.69
C VAL A 271 -1.79 16.69 -3.28
N PHE A 272 -3.09 16.48 -3.07
CA PHE A 272 -3.73 16.89 -1.82
C PHE A 272 -3.15 16.22 -0.56
N ALA A 273 -2.73 14.95 -0.63
CA ALA A 273 -2.09 14.32 0.52
C ALA A 273 -0.76 14.99 0.87
N MET A 274 0.03 15.42 -0.13
CA MET A 274 1.28 16.15 0.12
C MET A 274 1.01 17.55 0.68
N ILE A 275 -0.02 18.26 0.18
CA ILE A 275 -0.43 19.56 0.75
C ILE A 275 -0.87 19.40 2.21
N GLN A 276 -1.61 18.34 2.55
CA GLN A 276 -1.94 18.02 3.95
C GLN A 276 -0.67 17.77 4.78
N MET A 277 0.29 17.00 4.26
CA MET A 277 1.56 16.70 4.94
C MET A 277 2.39 17.98 5.18
N PHE A 278 2.47 18.88 4.21
CA PHE A 278 3.13 20.18 4.35
C PHE A 278 2.48 21.07 5.42
N HIS A 279 1.16 20.96 5.60
CA HIS A 279 0.42 21.64 6.66
C HIS A 279 0.42 20.89 8.01
N ARG A 280 1.14 19.77 8.12
CA ARG A 280 1.24 18.96 9.34
C ARG A 280 -0.10 18.37 9.79
N VAL A 281 -1.00 18.08 8.84
CA VAL A 281 -2.26 17.39 9.12
C VAL A 281 -1.95 15.97 9.62
N PRO A 282 -2.57 15.48 10.72
CA PRO A 282 -2.32 14.16 11.25
C PRO A 282 -2.81 13.06 10.31
N ALA A 283 -2.11 11.91 10.30
CA ALA A 283 -2.47 10.74 9.51
C ALA A 283 -2.57 9.43 10.31
N SER A 284 -2.08 9.39 11.55
CA SER A 284 -2.17 8.20 12.41
C SER A 284 -3.60 7.72 12.50
N LYS A 285 -3.82 6.40 12.41
CA LYS A 285 -5.18 5.81 12.36
C LYS A 285 -6.13 6.57 11.40
N GLN A 286 -5.64 6.90 10.19
CA GLN A 286 -6.37 7.60 9.13
C GLN A 286 -6.69 9.08 9.41
N GLY A 287 -6.01 9.71 10.32
CA GLY A 287 -6.14 11.13 10.57
C GLY A 287 -6.41 11.53 12.02
N TRP A 288 -6.12 10.65 12.98
CA TRP A 288 -6.26 10.94 14.39
C TRP A 288 -4.95 11.37 15.03
N ARG A 289 -5.01 12.33 15.95
CA ARG A 289 -3.91 12.69 16.86
C ARG A 289 -4.45 12.85 18.28
N LEU A 290 -3.57 12.92 19.27
CA LEU A 290 -3.95 13.35 20.62
C LEU A 290 -3.71 14.85 20.77
N ARG A 291 -4.69 15.55 21.33
CA ARG A 291 -4.51 16.89 21.87
C ARG A 291 -3.63 16.85 23.13
N SER A 292 -3.17 18.01 23.58
CA SER A 292 -2.37 18.12 24.80
C SER A 292 -3.10 17.64 26.07
N ASP A 293 -4.43 17.63 26.06
CA ASP A 293 -5.27 17.10 27.13
C ASP A 293 -5.51 15.58 27.05
N GLY A 294 -4.90 14.90 26.06
CA GLY A 294 -5.08 13.46 25.81
C GLY A 294 -6.35 13.09 25.05
N THR A 295 -7.14 14.07 24.59
CA THR A 295 -8.36 13.81 23.82
C THR A 295 -8.02 13.51 22.35
N PRO A 296 -8.55 12.43 21.74
CA PRO A 296 -8.40 12.19 20.31
C PRO A 296 -9.06 13.30 19.47
N GLU A 297 -8.35 13.80 18.48
CA GLU A 297 -8.81 14.81 17.52
C GLU A 297 -8.62 14.28 16.10
N PHE A 298 -9.65 14.41 15.28
CA PHE A 298 -9.57 13.96 13.88
C PHE A 298 -9.14 15.10 12.96
N LYS A 299 -8.45 14.76 11.89
CA LYS A 299 -7.88 15.74 10.92
C LYS A 299 -8.87 16.80 10.45
N TYR A 300 -10.15 16.44 10.22
CA TYR A 300 -11.16 17.39 9.73
C TYR A 300 -11.46 18.54 10.70
N GLU A 301 -11.16 18.36 11.98
CA GLU A 301 -11.38 19.35 13.04
C GLU A 301 -10.20 20.29 13.23
N THR A 302 -9.08 20.02 12.55
CA THR A 302 -7.82 20.74 12.73
C THR A 302 -7.73 21.97 11.83
N PRO A 303 -7.16 23.08 12.29
CA PRO A 303 -6.91 24.25 11.45
C PRO A 303 -5.94 23.93 10.31
N GLU A 304 -5.03 22.97 10.51
CA GLU A 304 -4.07 22.51 9.53
C GLU A 304 -4.78 21.89 8.31
N PHE A 305 -5.83 21.09 8.53
CA PHE A 305 -6.63 20.52 7.43
C PHE A 305 -7.38 21.59 6.65
N ARG A 306 -7.96 22.58 7.34
CA ARG A 306 -8.64 23.71 6.70
C ARG A 306 -7.67 24.50 5.81
N GLN A 307 -6.48 24.83 6.31
CA GLN A 307 -5.44 25.52 5.54
C GLN A 307 -4.99 24.72 4.32
N ALA A 308 -4.79 23.40 4.49
CA ALA A 308 -4.46 22.51 3.38
C ALA A 308 -5.56 22.48 2.31
N LEU A 309 -6.83 22.48 2.73
CA LEU A 309 -7.99 22.51 1.85
C LEU A 309 -8.04 23.82 1.04
N GLU A 310 -7.80 24.97 1.71
CA GLU A 310 -7.76 26.29 1.07
C GLU A 310 -6.65 26.39 0.01
N VAL A 311 -5.45 25.92 0.35
CA VAL A 311 -4.32 25.90 -0.59
C VAL A 311 -4.62 25.00 -1.79
N MET A 312 -5.15 23.80 -1.57
CA MET A 312 -5.46 22.90 -2.67
C MET A 312 -6.60 23.41 -3.55
N ALA A 313 -7.65 24.02 -2.95
CA ALA A 313 -8.71 24.68 -3.71
C ALA A 313 -8.15 25.80 -4.59
N LYS A 314 -7.18 26.57 -4.10
CA LYS A 314 -6.48 27.58 -4.87
C LYS A 314 -5.65 26.97 -6.01
N ILE A 315 -4.95 25.87 -5.79
CA ILE A 315 -4.20 25.13 -6.83
C ILE A 315 -5.16 24.72 -7.96
N TYR A 316 -6.37 24.23 -7.63
CA TYR A 316 -7.38 23.90 -8.62
C TYR A 316 -7.92 25.13 -9.36
N SER A 317 -8.26 26.20 -8.64
CA SER A 317 -8.80 27.43 -9.24
C SER A 317 -7.80 28.18 -10.10
N ASP A 318 -6.50 28.12 -9.77
CA ASP A 318 -5.41 28.67 -10.56
C ASP A 318 -5.09 27.84 -11.83
N GLY A 319 -5.77 26.68 -12.03
CA GLY A 319 -5.58 25.81 -13.19
C GLY A 319 -4.24 25.08 -13.22
N LEU A 320 -3.62 24.82 -12.08
CA LEU A 320 -2.29 24.19 -11.97
C LEU A 320 -2.33 22.67 -12.04
N VAL A 321 -3.52 22.04 -11.92
CA VAL A 321 -3.73 20.60 -12.03
C VAL A 321 -4.08 20.21 -13.46
N HIS A 322 -3.52 19.10 -13.94
CA HIS A 322 -3.80 18.58 -15.28
C HIS A 322 -5.31 18.33 -15.48
N PRO A 323 -5.92 18.81 -16.60
CA PRO A 323 -7.38 18.79 -16.77
C PRO A 323 -7.99 17.39 -16.80
N ASP A 324 -7.29 16.38 -17.32
CA ASP A 324 -7.80 14.99 -17.32
C ASP A 324 -7.83 14.38 -15.91
N ILE A 325 -6.94 14.82 -15.02
CA ILE A 325 -6.98 14.47 -13.59
C ILE A 325 -8.20 15.14 -12.93
N VAL A 326 -8.42 16.44 -13.19
CA VAL A 326 -9.60 17.17 -12.68
C VAL A 326 -10.90 16.52 -13.14
N ALA A 327 -10.96 16.11 -14.41
CA ALA A 327 -12.13 15.49 -14.99
C ALA A 327 -12.33 14.00 -14.59
N SER A 328 -11.40 13.42 -13.84
CA SER A 328 -11.41 12.00 -13.45
C SER A 328 -11.57 11.04 -14.65
N LYS A 329 -10.93 11.38 -15.78
CA LYS A 329 -11.03 10.61 -17.05
C LYS A 329 -10.17 9.35 -17.08
N GLY A 330 -9.71 8.83 -15.93
CA GLY A 330 -8.82 7.67 -15.88
C GLY A 330 -7.46 7.92 -16.53
N ALA A 331 -7.01 9.17 -16.58
CA ALA A 331 -5.71 9.52 -17.12
C ALA A 331 -4.61 8.79 -16.35
N ASP A 332 -3.69 8.16 -17.09
CA ASP A 332 -2.51 7.55 -16.50
C ASP A 332 -1.53 8.64 -16.08
N ALA A 333 -1.66 9.10 -14.83
CA ALA A 333 -0.82 10.14 -14.26
C ALA A 333 0.67 9.77 -14.27
N LYS A 334 1.03 8.47 -14.23
CA LYS A 334 2.42 8.02 -14.34
C LYS A 334 2.97 8.28 -15.74
N GLN A 335 2.20 7.97 -16.77
CA GLN A 335 2.59 8.25 -18.15
C GLN A 335 2.68 9.75 -18.42
N LEU A 336 1.71 10.53 -17.93
CA LEU A 336 1.73 11.99 -18.06
C LEU A 336 2.97 12.61 -17.39
N PHE A 337 3.38 12.08 -16.25
CA PHE A 337 4.56 12.54 -15.51
C PHE A 337 5.86 12.01 -16.12
N ALA A 338 6.05 10.69 -16.16
CA ALA A 338 7.34 10.10 -16.46
C ALA A 338 7.67 10.08 -17.97
N LYS A 339 6.70 9.71 -18.80
CA LYS A 339 6.89 9.56 -20.25
C LYS A 339 6.73 10.89 -20.99
N ASN A 340 5.62 11.59 -20.73
CA ASN A 340 5.24 12.74 -21.55
C ASN A 340 5.79 14.07 -21.00
N GLY A 341 6.09 14.14 -19.69
CA GLY A 341 6.46 15.40 -19.04
C GLY A 341 5.34 16.44 -19.03
N ALA A 342 4.09 15.98 -19.17
CA ALA A 342 2.89 16.82 -19.12
C ALA A 342 2.52 17.23 -17.70
N ILE A 343 3.04 16.53 -16.70
CA ILE A 343 2.97 16.86 -15.27
C ILE A 343 4.40 16.98 -14.74
N ILE A 344 4.67 18.01 -13.94
CA ILE A 344 6.01 18.29 -13.40
C ILE A 344 6.18 17.75 -12.00
N PHE A 345 5.16 17.83 -11.16
CA PHE A 345 5.14 17.30 -9.79
C PHE A 345 4.04 16.25 -9.65
N LYS A 346 4.41 15.07 -9.14
CA LYS A 346 3.49 13.96 -8.94
C LYS A 346 3.59 13.40 -7.53
N GLN A 347 2.43 13.24 -6.89
CA GLN A 347 2.31 12.49 -5.64
C GLN A 347 2.18 11.00 -5.92
N ASP A 348 3.04 10.18 -5.30
CA ASP A 348 2.93 8.71 -5.38
C ASP A 348 3.68 8.03 -4.22
N GLY A 349 3.56 6.71 -4.09
CA GLY A 349 4.42 5.91 -3.21
C GLY A 349 5.84 5.78 -3.76
N THR A 350 6.80 5.42 -2.91
CA THR A 350 8.23 5.30 -3.28
C THR A 350 8.51 4.29 -4.39
N GLY A 351 7.65 3.26 -4.54
CA GLY A 351 7.76 2.28 -5.64
C GLY A 351 7.60 2.89 -7.03
N MET A 352 6.89 4.02 -7.18
CA MET A 352 6.79 4.74 -8.45
C MET A 352 8.14 5.26 -8.91
N TRP A 353 8.97 5.76 -8.00
CA TRP A 353 10.29 6.32 -8.31
C TRP A 353 11.15 5.33 -9.10
N GLN A 354 11.27 4.12 -8.57
CA GLN A 354 11.97 3.03 -9.22
C GLN A 354 11.33 2.63 -10.57
N GLY A 355 10.02 2.35 -10.54
CA GLY A 355 9.30 1.84 -11.71
C GLY A 355 9.35 2.80 -12.88
N ALA A 356 9.13 4.10 -12.64
CA ALA A 356 9.16 5.12 -13.68
C ALA A 356 10.56 5.31 -14.28
N GLN A 357 11.61 5.31 -13.46
CA GLN A 357 12.98 5.39 -13.97
C GLN A 357 13.35 4.15 -14.79
N ALA A 358 13.09 2.94 -14.26
CA ALA A 358 13.43 1.70 -14.95
C ALA A 358 12.70 1.56 -16.30
N GLU A 359 11.44 1.99 -16.37
CA GLU A 359 10.63 1.91 -17.60
C GLU A 359 11.07 2.92 -18.67
N HIS A 360 11.41 4.15 -18.26
CA HIS A 360 11.57 5.26 -19.19
C HIS A 360 13.01 5.73 -19.41
N GLN A 361 13.97 5.31 -18.56
CA GLN A 361 15.37 5.75 -18.66
C GLN A 361 16.01 5.41 -20.01
N LYS A 362 15.69 4.26 -20.60
CA LYS A 362 16.24 3.84 -21.90
C LYS A 362 15.78 4.75 -23.03
N THR A 363 14.52 5.19 -23.00
CA THR A 363 13.94 6.05 -24.04
C THR A 363 14.19 7.54 -23.79
N ASN A 364 14.44 7.90 -22.53
CA ASN A 364 14.80 9.26 -22.11
C ASN A 364 16.02 9.22 -21.15
N PRO A 365 17.24 9.16 -21.66
CA PRO A 365 18.45 9.14 -20.83
C PRO A 365 18.64 10.35 -19.91
N LYS A 366 17.96 11.45 -20.19
CA LYS A 366 17.96 12.67 -19.37
C LYS A 366 16.94 12.64 -18.24
N LEU A 367 16.08 11.63 -18.19
CA LEU A 367 15.07 11.52 -17.14
C LEU A 367 15.74 11.56 -15.76
N ASN A 368 15.31 12.51 -14.95
CA ASN A 368 15.78 12.69 -13.59
C ASN A 368 14.58 13.00 -12.71
N ILE A 369 14.12 11.97 -11.98
CA ILE A 369 13.03 12.08 -11.03
C ILE A 369 13.64 12.23 -9.64
N GLN A 370 13.31 13.30 -8.94
CA GLN A 370 13.77 13.58 -7.59
C GLN A 370 12.58 13.72 -6.62
N ALA A 371 12.79 13.34 -5.37
CA ALA A 371 11.81 13.58 -4.31
C ALA A 371 11.98 15.01 -3.76
N VAL A 372 10.88 15.72 -3.64
CA VAL A 372 10.83 17.01 -2.94
C VAL A 372 10.86 16.73 -1.44
N PRO A 373 11.84 17.23 -0.68
CA PRO A 373 11.86 17.08 0.76
C PRO A 373 10.59 17.65 1.40
N VAL A 374 10.04 16.95 2.40
CA VAL A 374 8.88 17.46 3.12
C VAL A 374 9.31 18.66 3.96
N PHE A 375 8.58 19.75 3.85
CA PHE A 375 8.74 20.99 4.61
C PHE A 375 7.46 21.30 5.39
N SER A 376 7.54 22.19 6.36
CA SER A 376 6.36 22.73 7.05
C SER A 376 5.92 24.03 6.37
N ALA A 377 4.65 24.09 5.94
CA ALA A 377 4.04 25.29 5.38
C ALA A 377 3.87 26.42 6.42
N THR A 378 3.88 26.06 7.71
CA THR A 378 3.69 26.99 8.84
C THR A 378 4.97 27.25 9.63
N GLY A 379 6.12 26.77 9.13
CA GLY A 379 7.42 26.85 9.81
C GLY A 379 7.66 25.76 10.85
N GLY A 380 8.91 25.66 11.32
CA GLY A 380 9.34 24.61 12.21
C GLY A 380 9.57 23.26 11.50
N ASP A 381 9.72 22.19 12.29
CA ASP A 381 9.94 20.85 11.75
C ASP A 381 8.71 20.32 11.00
N PRO A 382 8.89 19.65 9.86
CA PRO A 382 7.79 19.03 9.15
C PRO A 382 7.20 17.84 9.95
N LEU A 383 5.99 17.42 9.57
CA LEU A 383 5.39 16.16 9.98
C LEU A 383 5.36 15.24 8.75
N VAL A 384 6.04 14.11 8.83
CA VAL A 384 6.04 13.12 7.74
C VAL A 384 5.13 11.97 8.12
N TRP A 385 4.17 11.66 7.27
CA TRP A 385 3.27 10.54 7.49
C TRP A 385 4.01 9.21 7.46
N ARG A 386 3.57 8.29 8.29
CA ARG A 386 4.17 6.98 8.44
C ARG A 386 3.34 5.89 7.75
N ALA A 387 4.01 5.04 6.98
CA ALA A 387 3.43 3.81 6.45
C ALA A 387 3.68 2.68 7.46
N ASP A 388 2.67 2.33 8.24
CA ASP A 388 2.79 1.31 9.29
C ASP A 388 2.41 -0.08 8.81
N LYS A 389 1.63 -0.16 7.73
CA LYS A 389 1.11 -1.43 7.23
C LYS A 389 2.10 -2.11 6.29
N PRO A 390 2.23 -3.43 6.35
CA PRO A 390 2.87 -4.19 5.29
C PRO A 390 2.28 -3.86 3.91
N ILE A 391 3.08 -4.00 2.87
CA ILE A 391 2.62 -3.84 1.47
C ILE A 391 1.43 -4.76 1.21
N SER A 392 1.51 -5.99 1.71
CA SER A 392 0.43 -6.98 1.61
C SER A 392 0.52 -7.99 2.74
N TYR A 393 -0.57 -8.72 2.89
CA TYR A 393 -0.69 -9.88 3.76
C TYR A 393 -0.99 -11.10 2.90
N THR A 394 -0.29 -12.21 3.15
CA THR A 394 -0.61 -13.49 2.51
C THR A 394 -1.32 -14.39 3.50
N PHE A 395 -2.57 -14.68 3.19
CA PHE A 395 -3.42 -15.57 3.96
C PHE A 395 -3.41 -16.98 3.36
N VAL A 396 -3.45 -17.99 4.22
CA VAL A 396 -3.55 -19.40 3.85
C VAL A 396 -4.99 -19.86 4.07
N LYS A 397 -5.61 -20.50 3.07
CA LYS A 397 -6.98 -21.03 3.13
C LYS A 397 -7.12 -22.02 4.29
N LYS A 398 -8.23 -21.95 5.01
CA LYS A 398 -8.54 -22.81 6.14
C LYS A 398 -8.89 -24.24 5.70
N GLY A 399 -8.50 -25.22 6.54
CA GLY A 399 -8.93 -26.60 6.39
C GLY A 399 -8.11 -27.46 5.43
N LEU A 400 -6.92 -27.01 5.05
CA LEU A 400 -6.02 -27.77 4.14
C LEU A 400 -5.25 -28.90 4.82
N GLY A 401 -5.21 -28.91 6.17
CA GLY A 401 -4.40 -29.83 6.96
C GLY A 401 -2.94 -29.39 7.10
N LYS A 402 -2.30 -29.86 8.18
CA LYS A 402 -0.98 -29.41 8.64
C LYS A 402 0.11 -29.49 7.56
N ASP A 403 0.21 -30.62 6.88
CA ASP A 403 1.29 -30.85 5.89
C ASP A 403 1.18 -29.90 4.70
N ARG A 404 -0.06 -29.62 4.26
CA ARG A 404 -0.30 -28.67 3.18
C ARG A 404 0.01 -27.23 3.59
N VAL A 405 -0.38 -26.83 4.80
CA VAL A 405 -0.04 -25.51 5.35
C VAL A 405 1.47 -25.32 5.42
N GLN A 406 2.20 -26.34 5.90
CA GLN A 406 3.66 -26.30 5.96
C GLN A 406 4.30 -26.22 4.56
N GLU A 407 3.76 -26.93 3.57
CA GLU A 407 4.21 -26.84 2.18
C GLU A 407 4.02 -25.41 1.63
N LEU A 408 2.85 -24.79 1.85
CA LEU A 408 2.58 -23.42 1.44
C LEU A 408 3.51 -22.41 2.13
N LEU A 409 3.80 -22.60 3.41
CA LEU A 409 4.76 -21.78 4.14
C LEU A 409 6.19 -21.94 3.61
N ARG A 410 6.62 -23.15 3.18
CA ARG A 410 7.91 -23.32 2.49
C ARG A 410 7.96 -22.61 1.14
N ILE A 411 6.85 -22.61 0.38
CA ILE A 411 6.74 -21.86 -0.88
C ILE A 411 6.86 -20.36 -0.62
N ILE A 412 6.14 -19.81 0.39
CA ILE A 412 6.27 -18.40 0.77
C ILE A 412 7.70 -18.08 1.22
N ASN A 413 8.32 -18.98 2.00
CA ASN A 413 9.71 -18.83 2.44
C ASN A 413 10.69 -18.76 1.26
N TRP A 414 10.54 -19.61 0.25
CA TRP A 414 11.33 -19.57 -0.99
C TRP A 414 11.12 -18.24 -1.72
N CYS A 415 9.87 -17.82 -1.86
CA CYS A 415 9.53 -16.54 -2.50
C CYS A 415 10.07 -15.32 -1.71
N SER A 416 10.41 -15.50 -0.44
CA SER A 416 10.95 -14.44 0.46
C SER A 416 12.48 -14.35 0.43
N ALA A 417 13.14 -15.11 -0.43
CA ALA A 417 14.59 -15.14 -0.53
C ALA A 417 15.21 -13.74 -0.74
N PRO A 418 16.36 -13.45 -0.09
CA PRO A 418 16.96 -12.11 -0.06
C PRO A 418 17.73 -11.77 -1.33
N LEU A 419 18.01 -10.49 -1.52
CA LEU A 419 18.95 -10.03 -2.55
C LEU A 419 20.26 -10.82 -2.46
N GLY A 420 20.78 -11.26 -3.60
CA GLY A 420 22.01 -12.06 -3.71
C GLY A 420 21.78 -13.56 -3.71
N SER A 421 20.53 -14.00 -3.70
CA SER A 421 20.19 -15.41 -3.92
C SER A 421 19.72 -15.70 -5.34
N GLN A 422 19.89 -16.97 -5.77
CA GLN A 422 19.39 -17.47 -7.05
C GLN A 422 17.85 -17.33 -7.14
N GLU A 423 17.16 -17.63 -6.05
CA GLU A 423 15.72 -17.55 -5.94
C GLU A 423 15.22 -16.10 -6.12
N ALA A 424 15.89 -15.14 -5.47
CA ALA A 424 15.54 -13.73 -5.63
C ALA A 424 15.81 -13.25 -7.06
N GLN A 425 16.92 -13.67 -7.68
CA GLN A 425 17.19 -13.32 -9.08
C GLN A 425 16.12 -13.89 -10.01
N LEU A 426 15.76 -15.15 -9.84
CA LEU A 426 14.71 -15.78 -10.66
C LEU A 426 13.35 -15.11 -10.42
N ARG A 427 12.99 -14.83 -9.16
CA ARG A 427 11.73 -14.15 -8.81
C ARG A 427 11.63 -12.77 -9.42
N ASP A 428 12.69 -11.95 -9.31
CA ASP A 428 12.64 -10.52 -9.64
C ASP A 428 13.01 -10.22 -11.10
N PHE A 429 13.86 -11.06 -11.70
CA PHE A 429 14.41 -10.84 -13.05
C PHE A 429 14.11 -11.98 -14.04
N GLY A 430 13.62 -13.13 -13.56
CA GLY A 430 13.31 -14.27 -14.41
C GLY A 430 14.56 -15.00 -14.93
N VAL A 431 14.42 -15.69 -16.07
CA VAL A 431 15.44 -16.55 -16.67
C VAL A 431 16.45 -15.72 -17.44
N GLU A 432 17.74 -15.92 -17.17
CA GLU A 432 18.85 -15.30 -17.93
C GLU A 432 18.79 -15.67 -19.41
N GLY A 433 19.10 -14.71 -20.28
CA GLY A 433 19.02 -14.85 -21.73
C GLY A 433 17.61 -14.75 -22.32
N LYS A 434 16.56 -14.80 -21.48
CA LYS A 434 15.16 -14.59 -21.88
C LYS A 434 14.58 -13.31 -21.26
N HIS A 435 14.51 -13.26 -19.94
CA HIS A 435 13.89 -12.17 -19.20
C HIS A 435 14.88 -11.10 -18.78
N HIS A 436 16.15 -11.45 -18.66
CA HIS A 436 17.22 -10.49 -18.42
C HIS A 436 18.52 -10.88 -19.11
N THR A 437 19.37 -9.89 -19.30
CA THR A 437 20.76 -10.05 -19.72
C THR A 437 21.67 -9.57 -18.60
N ARG A 438 22.90 -10.09 -18.53
CA ARG A 438 23.89 -9.59 -17.57
C ARG A 438 24.52 -8.30 -18.04
N SER A 439 24.72 -7.39 -17.12
CA SER A 439 25.57 -6.21 -17.28
C SER A 439 26.58 -6.16 -16.14
N PRO A 440 27.64 -5.32 -16.24
CA PRO A 440 28.57 -5.09 -15.13
C PRO A 440 27.90 -4.64 -13.81
N ASN A 441 26.73 -4.00 -13.91
CA ASN A 441 25.97 -3.47 -12.77
C ASN A 441 24.83 -4.41 -12.31
N GLY A 442 24.69 -5.59 -12.93
CA GLY A 442 23.66 -6.59 -12.60
C GLY A 442 22.69 -6.91 -13.73
N PRO A 443 21.59 -7.63 -13.44
CA PRO A 443 20.63 -8.08 -14.46
C PRO A 443 19.80 -6.91 -15.00
N VAL A 444 19.70 -6.83 -16.34
CA VAL A 444 18.89 -5.84 -17.08
C VAL A 444 17.69 -6.52 -17.70
N LYS A 445 16.48 -6.11 -17.33
CA LYS A 445 15.23 -6.69 -17.82
C LYS A 445 15.03 -6.46 -19.32
N THR A 446 14.54 -7.49 -20.00
CA THR A 446 14.08 -7.44 -21.39
C THR A 446 12.60 -7.07 -21.46
N ASP A 447 12.08 -6.78 -22.66
CA ASP A 447 10.64 -6.56 -22.89
C ASP A 447 9.79 -7.77 -22.48
N LEU A 448 10.35 -8.99 -22.59
CA LEU A 448 9.67 -10.21 -22.15
C LEU A 448 9.47 -10.23 -20.63
N ALA A 449 10.46 -9.75 -19.86
CA ALA A 449 10.33 -9.65 -18.41
C ALA A 449 9.16 -8.74 -18.01
N PHE A 450 8.99 -7.60 -18.66
CA PHE A 450 7.87 -6.68 -18.39
C PHE A 450 6.50 -7.27 -18.75
N LYS A 451 6.45 -8.26 -19.66
CA LYS A 451 5.21 -8.95 -20.04
C LYS A 451 4.87 -10.10 -19.11
N GLU A 452 5.85 -10.84 -18.60
CA GLU A 452 5.62 -12.07 -17.85
C GLU A 452 5.76 -11.91 -16.33
N ILE A 453 6.53 -10.94 -15.86
CA ILE A 453 6.79 -10.71 -14.42
C ILE A 453 5.90 -9.58 -13.91
N ALA A 454 4.72 -9.93 -13.38
CA ALA A 454 3.77 -8.99 -12.79
C ALA A 454 3.90 -8.91 -11.25
N ASN A 455 5.07 -9.22 -10.69
CA ASN A 455 5.34 -9.27 -9.25
C ASN A 455 4.44 -10.24 -8.46
N GLN A 456 3.83 -11.22 -9.11
CA GLN A 456 2.89 -12.16 -8.48
C GLN A 456 3.50 -12.93 -7.31
N TYR A 457 4.74 -13.41 -7.43
CA TYR A 457 5.43 -14.08 -6.33
C TYR A 457 5.88 -13.12 -5.23
N PHE A 458 6.17 -11.87 -5.57
CA PHE A 458 6.44 -10.82 -4.57
C PHE A 458 5.22 -10.53 -3.71
N PHE A 459 4.01 -10.54 -4.30
CA PHE A 459 2.78 -10.25 -3.56
C PHE A 459 2.29 -11.39 -2.66
N ILE A 460 2.70 -12.64 -2.90
CA ILE A 460 2.41 -13.77 -1.99
C ILE A 460 3.55 -14.05 -1.00
N SER A 461 4.54 -13.21 -0.95
CA SER A 461 5.69 -13.37 -0.06
C SER A 461 5.94 -12.10 0.73
N GLY A 462 7.03 -12.04 1.38
CA GLY A 462 7.65 -10.85 1.90
C GLY A 462 9.14 -11.04 1.76
N ARG A 463 9.90 -10.00 1.98
CA ARG A 463 11.35 -10.09 2.10
C ARG A 463 11.80 -9.10 3.15
N ASN A 464 13.02 -9.25 3.65
CA ASN A 464 13.60 -8.18 4.44
C ASN A 464 13.62 -6.91 3.61
N PRO A 465 13.15 -5.79 4.17
CA PRO A 465 13.19 -4.51 3.49
C PRO A 465 14.58 -4.21 2.93
N THR A 466 14.66 -3.95 1.63
CA THR A 466 15.93 -3.79 0.92
C THR A 466 15.73 -2.83 -0.25
N ILE A 467 16.54 -1.78 -0.34
CA ILE A 467 16.60 -0.89 -1.49
C ILE A 467 17.70 -1.42 -2.42
N GLY A 468 17.30 -2.18 -3.43
CA GLY A 468 18.21 -2.87 -4.34
C GLY A 468 18.66 -2.02 -5.51
N PRO A 469 19.77 -2.42 -6.16
CA PRO A 469 20.32 -1.71 -7.31
C PRO A 469 19.45 -1.94 -8.56
N PHE A 470 19.44 -0.93 -9.42
CA PHE A 470 18.89 -1.00 -10.76
C PHE A 470 19.97 -0.59 -11.75
N PRO A 471 20.45 -1.52 -12.59
CA PRO A 471 21.56 -1.26 -13.50
C PRO A 471 21.37 -0.07 -14.42
N ASP A 472 20.12 0.15 -14.87
CA ASP A 472 19.78 1.26 -15.76
C ASP A 472 19.57 2.59 -15.03
N THR A 473 19.54 2.59 -13.69
CA THR A 473 19.30 3.77 -12.86
C THR A 473 20.23 3.81 -11.64
N PRO A 474 21.54 3.98 -11.83
CA PRO A 474 22.54 3.87 -10.76
C PRO A 474 22.38 4.90 -9.64
N ARG A 475 21.70 6.04 -9.92
CA ARG A 475 21.41 7.07 -8.93
C ARG A 475 20.26 6.72 -7.99
N TYR A 476 19.42 5.74 -8.35
CA TYR A 476 18.21 5.44 -7.60
C TYR A 476 18.48 5.15 -6.11
N VAL A 477 19.39 4.22 -5.80
CA VAL A 477 19.67 3.84 -4.41
C VAL A 477 20.22 5.01 -3.59
N PRO A 478 21.27 5.75 -4.04
CA PRO A 478 21.73 6.95 -3.35
C PRO A 478 20.64 8.00 -3.15
N ASP A 479 19.84 8.30 -4.18
CA ASP A 479 18.83 9.35 -4.12
C ASP A 479 17.72 8.99 -3.11
N VAL A 480 17.22 7.74 -3.14
CA VAL A 480 16.20 7.25 -2.19
C VAL A 480 16.72 7.27 -0.77
N LEU A 481 17.94 6.77 -0.52
CA LEU A 481 18.54 6.72 0.83
C LEU A 481 18.81 8.12 1.35
N ASN A 482 19.29 9.04 0.50
CA ASN A 482 19.52 10.42 0.89
C ASN A 482 18.20 11.08 1.36
N TYR A 483 17.13 10.98 0.55
CA TYR A 483 15.81 11.48 0.92
C TYR A 483 15.31 10.81 2.21
N SER A 484 15.33 9.47 2.25
CA SER A 484 14.73 8.70 3.34
C SER A 484 15.43 8.94 4.68
N ASN A 485 16.77 8.95 4.70
CA ASN A 485 17.54 9.21 5.93
C ASN A 485 17.36 10.66 6.44
N GLN A 486 17.06 11.61 5.56
CA GLN A 486 16.74 12.98 5.98
C GLN A 486 15.34 13.10 6.56
N MET A 487 14.36 12.38 5.99
CA MET A 487 12.93 12.55 6.33
C MET A 487 12.50 11.67 7.50
N VAL A 488 13.15 10.53 7.75
CA VAL A 488 12.76 9.54 8.76
C VAL A 488 12.67 10.09 10.19
N LYS A 489 13.47 11.08 10.51
CA LYS A 489 13.46 11.74 11.84
C LYS A 489 12.20 12.54 12.12
N TYR A 490 11.42 12.84 11.10
CA TYR A 490 10.18 13.61 11.19
C TYR A 490 8.92 12.75 11.10
N LEU A 491 9.07 11.42 11.12
CA LEU A 491 7.94 10.51 11.07
C LEU A 491 6.96 10.78 12.24
N GLU A 492 5.68 10.84 11.90
CA GLU A 492 4.60 10.99 12.85
C GLU A 492 4.63 9.86 13.88
N LYS A 493 4.41 10.19 15.15
CA LYS A 493 4.25 9.20 16.22
C LYS A 493 2.79 8.80 16.30
N ASP A 494 2.50 7.51 16.21
CA ASP A 494 1.15 6.99 16.40
C ASP A 494 0.90 6.64 17.88
N PRO A 495 -0.01 7.34 18.57
CA PRO A 495 -0.37 7.02 19.95
C PRO A 495 -1.00 5.63 20.13
N TRP A 496 -1.53 5.06 19.04
CA TRP A 496 -2.16 3.73 18.99
C TRP A 496 -1.31 2.69 18.26
N ASP A 497 0.01 2.89 18.17
CA ASP A 497 0.91 1.94 17.47
C ASP A 497 0.72 0.51 17.99
N GLY A 498 0.49 -0.43 17.09
CA GLY A 498 0.22 -1.84 17.38
C GLY A 498 -1.20 -2.17 17.89
N VAL A 499 -2.06 -1.17 18.12
CA VAL A 499 -3.47 -1.39 18.50
C VAL A 499 -4.32 -1.53 17.24
N LYS A 500 -5.00 -2.67 17.07
CA LYS A 500 -5.99 -2.89 16.00
C LYS A 500 -7.39 -2.62 16.51
N LEU A 501 -8.06 -1.71 15.86
CA LEU A 501 -9.41 -1.29 16.20
C LEU A 501 -10.36 -1.59 15.04
N GLU A 502 -11.48 -2.20 15.34
CA GLU A 502 -12.61 -2.27 14.44
C GLU A 502 -13.41 -0.98 14.58
N MET A 503 -13.23 -0.06 13.64
CA MET A 503 -13.94 1.22 13.67
C MET A 503 -15.45 1.03 13.53
N PRO A 504 -16.30 1.90 14.14
CA PRO A 504 -17.75 1.81 14.06
C PRO A 504 -18.27 1.75 12.62
N ALA A 505 -19.32 0.97 12.39
CA ALA A 505 -19.88 0.79 11.04
C ALA A 505 -20.36 2.12 10.43
N ALA A 506 -20.97 2.99 11.25
CA ALA A 506 -21.40 4.32 10.81
C ALA A 506 -20.21 5.19 10.37
N TYR A 507 -19.11 5.19 11.14
CA TYR A 507 -17.87 5.89 10.78
C TYR A 507 -17.33 5.42 9.43
N LYS A 508 -17.20 4.10 9.23
CA LYS A 508 -16.71 3.52 7.97
C LYS A 508 -17.60 3.87 6.78
N ALA A 509 -18.92 3.75 6.95
CA ALA A 509 -19.87 4.05 5.89
C ALA A 509 -19.88 5.54 5.49
N ASN A 510 -19.52 6.43 6.40
CA ASN A 510 -19.54 7.87 6.18
C ASN A 510 -18.23 8.45 5.66
N GLN A 511 -17.13 7.68 5.60
CA GLN A 511 -15.82 8.17 5.14
C GLN A 511 -15.86 8.66 3.70
N VAL A 512 -16.22 7.80 2.75
CA VAL A 512 -16.26 8.15 1.32
C VAL A 512 -17.23 9.30 1.04
N PRO A 513 -18.49 9.31 1.54
CA PRO A 513 -19.38 10.46 1.36
C PRO A 513 -18.82 11.78 1.91
N THR A 514 -18.07 11.74 3.01
CA THR A 514 -17.46 12.95 3.57
C THR A 514 -16.29 13.43 2.70
N GLU A 515 -15.44 12.52 2.23
CA GLU A 515 -14.32 12.84 1.32
C GLU A 515 -14.82 13.39 -0.02
N ASP A 516 -15.94 12.88 -0.54
CA ASP A 516 -16.57 13.40 -1.75
C ASP A 516 -17.02 14.86 -1.57
N LYS A 517 -17.57 15.22 -0.41
CA LYS A 517 -17.95 16.60 -0.10
C LYS A 517 -16.73 17.54 -0.03
N PHE A 518 -15.62 17.09 0.57
CA PHE A 518 -14.38 17.86 0.54
C PHE A 518 -13.81 17.97 -0.87
N THR A 519 -13.90 16.92 -1.68
CA THR A 519 -13.53 16.96 -3.10
C THR A 519 -14.37 17.98 -3.87
N ASP A 520 -15.65 18.12 -3.54
CA ASP A 520 -16.51 19.17 -4.12
C ASP A 520 -16.07 20.57 -3.72
N VAL A 521 -15.60 20.76 -2.46
CA VAL A 521 -15.02 22.02 -2.01
C VAL A 521 -13.72 22.31 -2.77
N LEU A 522 -12.82 21.35 -2.87
CA LEU A 522 -11.55 21.48 -3.59
C LEU A 522 -11.75 21.89 -5.05
N ARG A 523 -12.76 21.35 -5.71
CA ARG A 523 -13.09 21.61 -7.13
C ARG A 523 -14.03 22.79 -7.34
N GLY A 524 -14.30 23.58 -6.30
CA GLY A 524 -15.16 24.77 -6.37
C GLY A 524 -16.65 24.48 -6.63
N ARG A 525 -17.10 23.23 -6.47
CA ARG A 525 -18.51 22.85 -6.58
C ARG A 525 -19.31 23.12 -5.30
N ARG A 526 -18.59 23.26 -4.16
CA ARG A 526 -19.10 23.74 -2.88
C ARG A 526 -18.21 24.89 -2.38
N PRO A 527 -18.77 25.87 -1.67
CA PRO A 527 -17.96 26.93 -1.07
C PRO A 527 -17.19 26.44 0.16
N LEU A 528 -16.06 27.07 0.47
CA LEU A 528 -15.26 26.80 1.69
C LEU A 528 -16.05 27.01 2.98
N SER A 529 -17.10 27.85 2.96
CA SER A 529 -18.01 28.03 4.11
C SER A 529 -18.77 26.77 4.53
N ASP A 530 -18.89 25.77 3.65
CA ASP A 530 -19.57 24.51 3.96
C ASP A 530 -18.73 23.56 4.81
N VAL A 531 -17.44 23.82 4.98
CA VAL A 531 -16.51 22.92 5.69
C VAL A 531 -16.99 22.60 7.10
N ASP A 532 -17.44 23.60 7.87
CA ASP A 532 -17.92 23.37 9.23
C ASP A 532 -19.18 22.51 9.28
N ALA A 533 -20.08 22.67 8.31
CA ALA A 533 -21.29 21.83 8.18
C ALA A 533 -20.92 20.38 7.84
N ILE A 534 -19.94 20.17 6.96
CA ILE A 534 -19.43 18.83 6.60
C ILE A 534 -18.81 18.14 7.81
N VAL A 535 -17.99 18.87 8.59
CA VAL A 535 -17.36 18.35 9.81
C VAL A 535 -18.40 17.97 10.86
N ASN A 536 -19.41 18.82 11.09
CA ASN A 536 -20.49 18.54 12.04
C ASN A 536 -21.32 17.33 11.62
N GLU A 537 -21.60 17.18 10.34
CA GLU A 537 -22.27 16.00 9.80
C GLU A 537 -21.43 14.73 9.99
N TRP A 538 -20.12 14.80 9.73
CA TRP A 538 -19.20 13.69 9.98
C TRP A 538 -19.18 13.28 11.46
N LYS A 539 -19.12 14.24 12.39
CA LYS A 539 -19.21 13.98 13.82
C LYS A 539 -20.47 13.20 14.20
N ALA A 540 -21.62 13.68 13.72
CA ALA A 540 -22.93 13.06 14.01
C ALA A 540 -23.07 11.66 13.42
N ASN A 541 -22.40 11.37 12.31
CA ASN A 541 -22.49 10.11 11.57
C ASN A 541 -21.30 9.16 11.86
N GLY A 542 -20.92 9.02 13.14
CA GLY A 542 -19.94 8.04 13.61
C GLY A 542 -18.59 8.61 14.04
N GLY A 543 -18.30 9.90 13.77
CA GLY A 543 -17.05 10.53 14.18
C GLY A 543 -16.87 10.56 15.71
N GLU A 544 -17.92 10.92 16.46
CA GLU A 544 -17.87 10.92 17.93
C GLU A 544 -17.80 9.50 18.53
N GLU A 545 -18.43 8.51 17.90
CA GLU A 545 -18.34 7.13 18.33
C GLU A 545 -16.91 6.58 18.12
N ALA A 546 -16.28 6.91 16.99
CA ALA A 546 -14.88 6.58 16.72
C ALA A 546 -13.92 7.26 17.71
N ARG A 547 -14.16 8.54 18.05
CA ARG A 547 -13.38 9.28 19.07
C ARG A 547 -13.42 8.55 20.42
N LYS A 548 -14.60 8.14 20.86
CA LYS A 548 -14.77 7.42 22.12
C LYS A 548 -14.01 6.08 22.09
N LEU A 549 -14.16 5.31 21.01
CA LEU A 549 -13.43 4.05 20.85
C LEU A 549 -11.91 4.25 20.96
N LEU A 550 -11.38 5.28 20.30
CA LEU A 550 -9.96 5.60 20.32
C LEU A 550 -9.50 6.05 21.72
N ALA A 551 -10.29 6.87 22.42
CA ALA A 551 -9.98 7.29 23.77
C ALA A 551 -9.94 6.11 24.75
N ASP A 552 -10.89 5.18 24.63
CA ASP A 552 -10.97 3.97 25.46
C ASP A 552 -9.84 2.96 25.16
N SER A 553 -9.29 2.99 23.96
CA SER A 553 -8.22 2.08 23.49
C SER A 553 -6.80 2.58 23.75
N LEU A 554 -6.61 3.79 24.27
CA LEU A 554 -5.28 4.31 24.56
C LEU A 554 -4.51 3.41 25.53
N PRO A 555 -3.23 3.08 25.22
CA PRO A 555 -2.36 2.39 26.16
C PRO A 555 -2.25 3.17 27.48
N LYS A 556 -2.20 2.46 28.62
CA LYS A 556 -2.13 3.08 29.96
C LYS A 556 -0.96 4.05 30.13
N ALA A 557 0.13 3.87 29.39
CA ALA A 557 1.30 4.75 29.40
C ALA A 557 1.10 6.06 28.61
N ALA A 558 0.03 6.18 27.84
CA ALA A 558 -0.30 7.37 27.04
C ALA A 558 -1.39 8.26 27.70
N LYS A 559 -1.90 7.85 28.87
CA LYS A 559 -2.88 8.60 29.67
C LYS A 559 -2.19 9.56 30.63
#